data_5f19db7982fa9ddbfac6e5bd5800bb32
#
_entry.id   5f19db7982fa9ddbfac6e5bd5800bb32
#
_cell.length_a   1.000
_cell.length_b   1.000
_cell.length_c   1.000
_cell.angle_alpha   90.00
_cell.angle_beta   90.00
_cell.angle_gamma   90.00
#
_symmetry.space_group_name_H-M   'P 1'
#
loop_
_entity.id
_entity.type
_entity.pdbx_description
1 polymer ?
#
loop_
_entity_poly.entity_id
_entity_poly.type
_entity_poly.pdbx_seq_one_letter_code
_entity_poly.pdbx_strand_id
1 'polypeptide(L)'
;MIEKDADFDEICGGISKENMDLTVNAGDDFYRYACEGWIKRHPLRDDQVSNGQFTLLSERLQKVLREMIERIAVEPQEEDSLEQKMASLYHLVTDQERCNREGTKPIQPLLDEAEALDNLHDWQVFCSRLCHHGYNAFPFGIGAGPDLHDSSRNIVSIGQGGYYLLRDFYLNDDDNSCKILNAYKTYIVDILTAAGYDNLRADIMMQHVQA
;
A
#
# COMPACT_ATOMS: atom_id res chain seq x y z
N MET A 1 -0.82 -19.97 -20.82
CA MET A 1 -1.62 -19.20 -21.81
C MET A 1 -2.81 -18.65 -21.04
N ILE A 2 -2.94 -17.33 -20.89
CA ILE A 2 -4.09 -16.73 -20.19
C ILE A 2 -5.31 -16.99 -21.06
N GLU A 3 -6.28 -17.74 -20.54
CA GLU A 3 -7.54 -18.00 -21.23
C GLU A 3 -8.27 -16.68 -21.49
N LYS A 4 -8.65 -16.44 -22.75
CA LYS A 4 -9.49 -15.28 -23.11
C LYS A 4 -10.91 -15.57 -22.61
N ASP A 5 -11.23 -14.99 -21.47
CA ASP A 5 -12.61 -14.91 -20.98
C ASP A 5 -13.27 -13.59 -21.41
N ALA A 6 -14.56 -13.46 -21.16
CA ALA A 6 -15.33 -12.24 -21.52
C ALA A 6 -14.75 -10.98 -20.87
N ASP A 7 -14.18 -11.10 -19.65
CA ASP A 7 -13.56 -9.99 -18.94
C ASP A 7 -12.27 -9.50 -19.64
N PHE A 8 -11.56 -10.40 -20.36
CA PHE A 8 -10.35 -10.02 -21.10
C PHE A 8 -10.70 -9.08 -22.28
N ASP A 9 -11.75 -9.39 -23.02
CA ASP A 9 -12.17 -8.56 -24.15
C ASP A 9 -12.74 -7.21 -23.68
N GLU A 10 -13.37 -7.14 -22.50
CA GLU A 10 -13.80 -5.88 -21.90
C GLU A 10 -12.64 -5.00 -21.44
N ILE A 11 -11.60 -5.60 -20.83
CA ILE A 11 -10.41 -4.88 -20.34
C ILE A 11 -9.49 -4.47 -21.51
N CYS A 12 -9.34 -5.33 -22.51
CA CYS A 12 -8.37 -5.15 -23.61
C CYS A 12 -8.99 -4.73 -24.93
N GLY A 13 -10.31 -4.65 -25.02
CA GLY A 13 -11.08 -4.42 -26.26
C GLY A 13 -10.99 -3.02 -26.84
N GLY A 14 -10.29 -2.10 -26.20
CA GLY A 14 -10.14 -0.73 -26.69
C GLY A 14 -11.43 0.09 -26.61
N ILE A 15 -11.77 0.84 -27.67
CA ILE A 15 -12.96 1.69 -27.71
C ILE A 15 -14.19 0.83 -28.01
N SER A 16 -15.13 0.76 -27.06
CA SER A 16 -16.41 0.08 -27.20
C SER A 16 -17.57 1.07 -27.18
N LYS A 17 -18.55 0.89 -28.06
CA LYS A 17 -19.79 1.68 -28.06
C LYS A 17 -20.63 1.45 -26.82
N GLU A 18 -20.50 0.30 -26.18
CA GLU A 18 -21.20 -0.03 -24.92
C GLU A 18 -20.73 0.83 -23.76
N ASN A 19 -19.52 1.38 -23.84
CA ASN A 19 -18.97 2.31 -22.86
C ASN A 19 -19.56 3.71 -22.97
N MET A 20 -20.22 4.01 -24.10
CA MET A 20 -20.77 5.34 -24.41
C MET A 20 -22.20 5.50 -23.90
N ASP A 21 -22.58 6.75 -23.64
CA ASP A 21 -23.99 7.15 -23.49
C ASP A 21 -24.36 8.09 -24.65
N LEU A 22 -24.98 7.53 -25.67
CA LEU A 22 -25.38 8.25 -26.86
C LEU A 22 -26.56 9.23 -26.66
N THR A 23 -27.14 9.26 -25.46
CA THR A 23 -28.17 10.24 -25.08
C THR A 23 -27.58 11.57 -24.63
N VAL A 24 -26.28 11.58 -24.30
CA VAL A 24 -25.52 12.78 -23.96
C VAL A 24 -24.97 13.41 -25.23
N ASN A 25 -25.07 14.73 -25.37
CA ASN A 25 -24.44 15.43 -26.49
C ASN A 25 -22.93 15.53 -26.24
N ALA A 26 -22.12 15.02 -27.17
CA ALA A 26 -20.66 15.03 -27.08
C ALA A 26 -20.05 16.44 -26.97
N GLY A 27 -20.75 17.47 -27.47
CA GLY A 27 -20.34 18.87 -27.36
C GLY A 27 -20.57 19.50 -26.00
N ASP A 28 -21.49 18.95 -25.20
CA ASP A 28 -21.84 19.45 -23.89
C ASP A 28 -21.01 18.77 -22.78
N ASP A 29 -20.89 17.43 -22.83
CA ASP A 29 -20.09 16.64 -21.89
C ASP A 29 -19.49 15.40 -22.60
N PHE A 30 -18.30 15.57 -23.14
CA PHE A 30 -17.62 14.51 -23.88
C PHE A 30 -17.24 13.34 -22.98
N TYR A 31 -16.91 13.58 -21.70
CA TYR A 31 -16.54 12.50 -20.80
C TYR A 31 -17.73 11.58 -20.51
N ARG A 32 -18.88 12.13 -20.19
CA ARG A 32 -20.10 11.34 -19.99
C ARG A 32 -20.54 10.65 -21.28
N TYR A 33 -20.50 11.36 -22.41
CA TYR A 33 -20.78 10.74 -23.71
C TYR A 33 -19.92 9.51 -23.98
N ALA A 34 -18.63 9.58 -23.68
CA ALA A 34 -17.67 8.51 -24.00
C ALA A 34 -17.61 7.38 -22.95
N CYS A 35 -17.89 7.67 -21.67
CA CYS A 35 -17.58 6.77 -20.55
C CYS A 35 -18.77 6.42 -19.66
N GLU A 36 -19.91 7.07 -19.75
CA GLU A 36 -21.04 6.90 -18.81
C GLU A 36 -21.59 5.46 -18.82
N GLY A 37 -21.61 4.80 -19.97
CA GLY A 37 -22.02 3.39 -20.08
C GLY A 37 -21.10 2.46 -19.29
N TRP A 38 -19.79 2.72 -19.32
CA TRP A 38 -18.81 1.99 -18.51
C TRP A 38 -19.00 2.28 -17.02
N ILE A 39 -19.15 3.54 -16.63
CA ILE A 39 -19.32 3.97 -15.23
C ILE A 39 -20.57 3.31 -14.62
N LYS A 40 -21.67 3.25 -15.35
CA LYS A 40 -22.92 2.60 -14.90
C LYS A 40 -22.75 1.10 -14.65
N ARG A 41 -21.94 0.41 -15.45
CA ARG A 41 -21.66 -1.02 -15.27
C ARG A 41 -20.63 -1.32 -14.17
N HIS A 42 -19.75 -0.36 -13.86
CA HIS A 42 -18.68 -0.50 -12.87
C HIS A 42 -18.80 0.57 -11.77
N PRO A 43 -19.85 0.50 -10.94
CA PRO A 43 -20.03 1.46 -9.85
C PRO A 43 -18.84 1.39 -8.89
N LEU A 44 -18.50 2.53 -8.30
CA LEU A 44 -17.48 2.60 -7.26
C LEU A 44 -17.96 1.79 -6.04
N ARG A 45 -17.09 0.89 -5.55
CA ARG A 45 -17.37 0.11 -4.34
C ARG A 45 -16.98 0.91 -3.09
N ASP A 46 -17.53 0.54 -1.94
CA ASP A 46 -17.29 1.22 -0.66
C ASP A 46 -15.80 1.19 -0.21
N ASP A 47 -15.04 0.21 -0.71
CA ASP A 47 -13.61 0.04 -0.45
C ASP A 47 -12.70 0.77 -1.46
N GLN A 48 -13.28 1.49 -2.43
CA GLN A 48 -12.55 2.14 -3.51
C GLN A 48 -12.69 3.66 -3.46
N VAL A 49 -11.60 4.38 -3.68
CA VAL A 49 -11.58 5.84 -3.88
C VAL A 49 -11.68 6.24 -5.35
N SER A 50 -11.36 5.31 -6.25
CA SER A 50 -11.45 5.48 -7.70
C SER A 50 -11.62 4.13 -8.38
N ASN A 51 -12.20 4.11 -9.58
CA ASN A 51 -12.30 2.92 -10.41
C ASN A 51 -11.95 3.28 -11.86
N GLY A 52 -11.41 2.29 -12.60
CA GLY A 52 -11.01 2.46 -13.98
C GLY A 52 -10.46 1.17 -14.58
N GLN A 53 -10.09 1.21 -15.86
CA GLN A 53 -9.55 0.05 -16.57
C GLN A 53 -8.31 -0.55 -15.90
N PHE A 54 -7.43 0.30 -15.35
CA PHE A 54 -6.25 -0.17 -14.62
C PHE A 54 -6.61 -0.87 -13.31
N THR A 55 -7.69 -0.47 -12.65
CA THR A 55 -8.19 -1.15 -11.45
C THR A 55 -8.65 -2.56 -11.81
N LEU A 56 -9.46 -2.72 -12.85
CA LEU A 56 -9.92 -4.04 -13.33
C LEU A 56 -8.74 -4.93 -13.75
N LEU A 57 -7.78 -4.37 -14.49
CA LEU A 57 -6.58 -5.09 -14.90
C LEU A 57 -5.75 -5.56 -13.70
N SER A 58 -5.57 -4.71 -12.70
CA SER A 58 -4.85 -5.02 -11.46
C SER A 58 -5.55 -6.13 -10.67
N GLU A 59 -6.87 -6.05 -10.50
CA GLU A 59 -7.66 -7.08 -9.80
C GLU A 59 -7.55 -8.44 -10.50
N ARG A 60 -7.63 -8.44 -11.82
CA ARG A 60 -7.44 -9.66 -12.61
C ARG A 60 -6.03 -10.23 -12.45
N LEU A 61 -5.01 -9.39 -12.56
CA LEU A 61 -3.62 -9.81 -12.36
C LEU A 61 -3.41 -10.41 -10.96
N GLN A 62 -3.95 -9.78 -9.93
CA GLN A 62 -3.89 -10.31 -8.56
C GLN A 62 -4.56 -11.68 -8.44
N LYS A 63 -5.71 -11.89 -9.11
CA LYS A 63 -6.38 -13.20 -9.14
C LYS A 63 -5.51 -14.26 -9.79
N VAL A 64 -4.95 -13.97 -10.98
CA VAL A 64 -4.07 -14.90 -11.70
C VAL A 64 -2.81 -15.25 -10.88
N LEU A 65 -2.19 -14.23 -10.27
CA LEU A 65 -1.01 -14.45 -9.42
C LEU A 65 -1.34 -15.29 -8.18
N ARG A 66 -2.49 -15.06 -7.55
CA ARG A 66 -2.95 -15.86 -6.41
C ARG A 66 -3.12 -17.31 -6.80
N GLU A 67 -3.89 -17.59 -7.87
CA GLU A 67 -4.12 -18.96 -8.37
C GLU A 67 -2.80 -19.67 -8.72
N MET A 68 -1.83 -18.93 -9.29
CA MET A 68 -0.51 -19.47 -9.59
C MET A 68 0.25 -19.84 -8.32
N ILE A 69 0.29 -18.95 -7.32
CA ILE A 69 0.99 -19.20 -6.05
C ILE A 69 0.33 -20.33 -5.26
N GLU A 70 -1.00 -20.37 -5.21
CA GLU A 70 -1.75 -21.43 -4.53
C GLU A 70 -1.47 -22.81 -5.17
N ARG A 71 -1.37 -22.87 -6.50
CA ARG A 71 -0.99 -24.10 -7.21
C ARG A 71 0.45 -24.50 -6.87
N ILE A 72 1.41 -23.57 -6.93
CA ILE A 72 2.81 -23.83 -6.57
C ILE A 72 2.91 -24.33 -5.12
N ALA A 73 2.12 -23.79 -4.22
CA ALA A 73 2.13 -24.17 -2.80
C ALA A 73 1.62 -25.59 -2.53
N VAL A 74 0.75 -26.14 -3.40
CA VAL A 74 0.18 -27.48 -3.23
C VAL A 74 0.99 -28.56 -3.96
N GLU A 75 1.62 -28.23 -5.09
CA GLU A 75 2.40 -29.16 -5.90
C GLU A 75 3.77 -29.45 -5.25
N PRO A 76 4.30 -30.69 -5.35
CA PRO A 76 5.67 -30.98 -4.94
C PRO A 76 6.68 -30.16 -5.76
N GLN A 77 7.61 -29.52 -5.06
CA GLN A 77 8.63 -28.65 -5.69
C GLN A 77 10.02 -29.29 -5.57
N GLU A 78 10.87 -28.99 -6.53
CA GLU A 78 12.28 -29.37 -6.51
C GLU A 78 13.02 -28.63 -5.38
N GLU A 79 13.90 -29.33 -4.67
CA GLU A 79 14.67 -28.76 -3.57
C GLU A 79 15.52 -27.55 -4.06
N ASP A 80 15.56 -26.49 -3.27
CA ASP A 80 16.24 -25.19 -3.58
C ASP A 80 15.71 -24.44 -4.81
N SER A 81 14.63 -24.91 -5.45
CA SER A 81 14.00 -24.18 -6.56
C SER A 81 13.36 -22.87 -6.10
N LEU A 82 13.11 -21.98 -7.05
CA LEU A 82 12.39 -20.73 -6.79
C LEU A 82 10.95 -21.01 -6.34
N GLU A 83 10.33 -22.00 -6.96
CA GLU A 83 8.97 -22.46 -6.65
C GLU A 83 8.87 -22.98 -5.22
N GLN A 84 9.86 -23.73 -4.74
CA GLN A 84 9.92 -24.16 -3.33
C GLN A 84 10.01 -22.97 -2.37
N LYS A 85 10.82 -21.97 -2.69
CA LYS A 85 10.94 -20.76 -1.87
C LYS A 85 9.64 -19.95 -1.85
N MET A 86 8.95 -19.86 -3.00
CA MET A 86 7.63 -19.23 -3.08
C MET A 86 6.58 -19.98 -2.27
N ALA A 87 6.52 -21.31 -2.38
CA ALA A 87 5.62 -22.15 -1.60
C ALA A 87 5.89 -21.99 -0.09
N SER A 88 7.15 -22.02 0.32
CA SER A 88 7.55 -21.85 1.71
C SER A 88 7.15 -20.49 2.26
N LEU A 89 7.34 -19.43 1.49
CA LEU A 89 6.92 -18.09 1.87
C LEU A 89 5.40 -17.99 1.98
N TYR A 90 4.67 -18.56 1.01
CA TYR A 90 3.21 -18.57 1.02
C TYR A 90 2.66 -19.26 2.28
N HIS A 91 3.16 -20.46 2.59
CA HIS A 91 2.76 -21.18 3.81
C HIS A 91 3.10 -20.40 5.07
N LEU A 92 4.26 -19.74 5.09
CA LEU A 92 4.71 -18.95 6.23
C LEU A 92 3.77 -17.76 6.51
N VAL A 93 3.34 -17.04 5.45
CA VAL A 93 2.50 -15.83 5.57
C VAL A 93 1.03 -16.17 5.82
N THR A 94 0.57 -17.34 5.34
CA THR A 94 -0.84 -17.77 5.48
C THR A 94 -1.10 -18.62 6.71
N ASP A 95 -0.06 -19.00 7.48
CA ASP A 95 -0.20 -19.74 8.75
C ASP A 95 -0.73 -18.81 9.85
N GLN A 96 -2.06 -18.67 9.89
CA GLN A 96 -2.75 -17.82 10.86
C GLN A 96 -2.54 -18.29 12.30
N GLU A 97 -2.46 -19.60 12.54
CA GLU A 97 -2.25 -20.14 13.88
C GLU A 97 -0.87 -19.79 14.41
N ARG A 98 0.15 -19.86 13.55
CA ARG A 98 1.50 -19.42 13.89
C ARG A 98 1.55 -17.91 14.14
N CYS A 99 0.98 -17.11 13.25
CA CYS A 99 0.93 -15.65 13.42
C CYS A 99 0.27 -15.26 14.74
N ASN A 100 -0.87 -15.87 15.09
CA ASN A 100 -1.56 -15.62 16.34
C ASN A 100 -0.75 -16.05 17.58
N ARG A 101 -0.02 -17.18 17.49
CA ARG A 101 0.82 -17.68 18.56
C ARG A 101 2.08 -16.83 18.79
N GLU A 102 2.69 -16.36 17.72
CA GLU A 102 3.91 -15.55 17.76
C GLU A 102 3.59 -14.09 18.15
N GLY A 103 2.46 -13.56 17.68
CA GLY A 103 2.05 -12.18 17.92
C GLY A 103 3.14 -11.19 17.53
N THR A 104 3.50 -10.29 18.44
CA THR A 104 4.52 -9.24 18.23
C THR A 104 5.95 -9.69 18.54
N LYS A 105 6.18 -10.93 19.00
CA LYS A 105 7.51 -11.43 19.36
C LYS A 105 8.59 -11.23 18.28
N PRO A 106 8.29 -11.44 16.97
CA PRO A 106 9.29 -11.26 15.92
C PRO A 106 9.80 -9.82 15.76
N ILE A 107 9.01 -8.82 16.12
CA ILE A 107 9.38 -7.40 16.03
C ILE A 107 9.90 -6.84 17.36
N GLN A 108 9.78 -7.58 18.46
CA GLN A 108 10.20 -7.11 19.79
C GLN A 108 11.65 -6.64 19.84
N PRO A 109 12.64 -7.36 19.28
CA PRO A 109 14.02 -6.89 19.29
C PRO A 109 14.21 -5.53 18.61
N LEU A 110 13.39 -5.24 17.57
CA LEU A 110 13.41 -3.96 16.86
C LEU A 110 12.80 -2.84 17.69
N LEU A 111 11.72 -3.14 18.42
CA LEU A 111 11.09 -2.20 19.36
C LEU A 111 12.01 -1.88 20.53
N ASP A 112 12.64 -2.90 21.13
CA ASP A 112 13.59 -2.74 22.23
C ASP A 112 14.79 -1.87 21.83
N GLU A 113 15.30 -2.05 20.60
CA GLU A 113 16.37 -1.21 20.06
C GLU A 113 15.92 0.22 19.82
N ALA A 114 14.73 0.41 19.26
CA ALA A 114 14.15 1.75 19.05
C ALA A 114 13.97 2.51 20.38
N GLU A 115 13.60 1.80 21.45
CA GLU A 115 13.46 2.38 22.79
C GLU A 115 14.81 2.72 23.46
N ALA A 116 15.88 2.04 23.07
CA ALA A 116 17.22 2.29 23.61
C ALA A 116 17.97 3.44 22.93
N LEU A 117 17.34 4.14 21.97
CA LEU A 117 17.96 5.26 21.27
C LEU A 117 18.04 6.50 22.15
N ASP A 118 19.26 6.93 22.51
CA ASP A 118 19.48 8.06 23.41
C ASP A 118 19.80 9.38 22.70
N ASN A 119 20.19 9.33 21.43
CA ASN A 119 20.66 10.51 20.73
C ASN A 119 20.41 10.43 19.20
N LEU A 120 20.59 11.57 18.54
CA LEU A 120 20.35 11.71 17.10
C LEU A 120 21.25 10.83 16.24
N HIS A 121 22.50 10.59 16.66
CA HIS A 121 23.42 9.74 15.90
C HIS A 121 22.94 8.29 15.88
N ASP A 122 22.57 7.74 17.04
CA ASP A 122 22.06 6.37 17.15
C ASP A 122 20.76 6.20 16.37
N TRP A 123 19.88 7.19 16.42
CA TRP A 123 18.68 7.24 15.60
C TRP A 123 19.00 7.21 14.09
N GLN A 124 19.98 7.99 13.64
CA GLN A 124 20.39 7.99 12.22
C GLN A 124 20.96 6.64 11.78
N VAL A 125 21.77 5.99 12.63
CA VAL A 125 22.32 4.65 12.36
C VAL A 125 21.20 3.61 12.28
N PHE A 126 20.27 3.65 13.23
CA PHE A 126 19.10 2.77 13.27
C PHE A 126 18.24 2.92 11.99
N CYS A 127 17.85 4.14 11.65
CA CYS A 127 17.08 4.43 10.45
C CYS A 127 17.83 4.00 9.15
N SER A 128 19.14 4.26 9.07
CA SER A 128 19.95 3.86 7.91
C SER A 128 19.97 2.34 7.73
N ARG A 129 20.07 1.58 8.83
CA ARG A 129 20.00 0.12 8.80
C ARG A 129 18.62 -0.37 8.36
N LEU A 130 17.55 0.22 8.86
CA LEU A 130 16.18 -0.10 8.42
C LEU A 130 15.99 0.18 6.93
N CYS A 131 16.48 1.32 6.43
CA CYS A 131 16.43 1.63 5.01
C CYS A 131 17.22 0.63 4.15
N HIS A 132 18.37 0.13 4.65
CA HIS A 132 19.13 -0.92 3.97
C HIS A 132 18.34 -2.23 3.85
N HIS A 133 17.47 -2.52 4.81
CA HIS A 133 16.54 -3.66 4.78
C HIS A 133 15.23 -3.38 4.02
N GLY A 134 15.10 -2.23 3.37
CA GLY A 134 13.94 -1.88 2.53
C GLY A 134 12.80 -1.17 3.27
N TYR A 135 12.99 -0.78 4.53
CA TYR A 135 12.01 0.00 5.28
C TYR A 135 12.22 1.50 5.07
N ASN A 136 11.13 2.24 4.88
CA ASN A 136 11.21 3.70 4.81
C ASN A 136 11.15 4.28 6.24
N ALA A 137 12.31 4.41 6.87
CA ALA A 137 12.43 4.77 8.29
C ALA A 137 12.78 6.24 8.54
N PHE A 138 13.14 7.03 7.52
CA PHE A 138 13.40 8.46 7.66
C PHE A 138 12.11 9.28 7.45
N PRO A 139 11.97 10.46 8.11
CA PRO A 139 10.87 11.38 7.88
C PRO A 139 10.98 12.13 6.53
N PHE A 140 11.97 11.77 5.72
CA PHE A 140 12.20 12.29 4.38
C PHE A 140 12.61 11.15 3.44
N GLY A 141 12.26 11.29 2.16
CA GLY A 141 12.68 10.36 1.12
C GLY A 141 14.13 10.62 0.69
N ILE A 142 14.93 9.56 0.57
CA ILE A 142 16.26 9.61 -0.05
C ILE A 142 16.21 8.72 -1.28
N GLY A 143 16.63 9.25 -2.40
CA GLY A 143 16.69 8.51 -3.66
C GLY A 143 17.88 8.91 -4.52
N ALA A 144 18.20 8.09 -5.49
CA ALA A 144 19.16 8.42 -6.55
C ALA A 144 18.42 8.42 -7.89
N GLY A 145 18.64 9.43 -8.68
CA GLY A 145 18.02 9.58 -10.00
C GLY A 145 18.81 10.52 -10.90
N PRO A 146 18.41 10.61 -12.17
CA PRO A 146 19.05 11.53 -13.10
C PRO A 146 18.98 12.97 -12.63
N ASP A 147 20.09 13.70 -12.78
CA ASP A 147 20.12 15.16 -12.57
C ASP A 147 19.15 15.84 -13.57
N LEU A 148 18.31 16.74 -13.07
CA LEU A 148 17.37 17.49 -13.92
C LEU A 148 18.05 18.42 -14.93
N HIS A 149 19.32 18.79 -14.69
CA HIS A 149 20.12 19.66 -15.56
C HIS A 149 21.07 18.87 -16.47
N ASP A 150 21.45 17.65 -16.06
CA ASP A 150 22.32 16.75 -16.82
C ASP A 150 21.92 15.29 -16.59
N SER A 151 21.01 14.80 -17.40
CA SER A 151 20.48 13.42 -17.28
C SER A 151 21.52 12.31 -17.51
N SER A 152 22.74 12.63 -17.94
CA SER A 152 23.84 11.66 -18.04
C SER A 152 24.45 11.30 -16.67
N ARG A 153 24.09 12.03 -15.62
CA ARG A 153 24.61 11.86 -14.25
C ARG A 153 23.47 11.57 -13.29
N ASN A 154 23.74 10.67 -12.35
CA ASN A 154 22.83 10.45 -11.23
C ASN A 154 23.28 11.28 -10.03
N ILE A 155 22.30 11.85 -9.34
CA ILE A 155 22.51 12.60 -8.09
C ILE A 155 21.61 12.03 -6.99
N VAL A 156 21.99 12.29 -5.75
CA VAL A 156 21.13 12.01 -4.59
C VAL A 156 20.07 13.10 -4.51
N SER A 157 18.83 12.68 -4.40
CA SER A 157 17.69 13.57 -4.14
C SER A 157 17.15 13.32 -2.74
N ILE A 158 16.79 14.42 -2.06
CA ILE A 158 16.08 14.38 -0.77
C ILE A 158 14.73 15.04 -1.00
N GLY A 159 13.67 14.33 -0.65
CA GLY A 159 12.30 14.79 -0.80
C GLY A 159 11.52 14.74 0.50
N GLN A 160 10.36 15.36 0.52
CA GLN A 160 9.44 15.28 1.64
C GLN A 160 8.96 13.83 1.81
N GLY A 161 8.86 13.38 3.07
CA GLY A 161 8.31 12.08 3.44
C GLY A 161 7.65 12.15 4.81
N GLY A 162 7.20 11.01 5.31
CA GLY A 162 6.83 10.86 6.72
C GLY A 162 5.40 11.22 7.11
N TYR A 163 4.58 11.73 6.23
CA TYR A 163 3.15 11.94 6.55
C TYR A 163 2.31 10.75 6.11
N TYR A 164 1.56 10.20 7.04
CA TYR A 164 0.64 9.09 6.75
C TYR A 164 -0.63 9.56 6.04
N LEU A 165 -1.20 10.68 6.48
CA LEU A 165 -2.32 11.35 5.85
C LEU A 165 -1.84 12.48 4.92
N LEU A 166 -2.70 12.89 4.00
CA LEU A 166 -2.46 14.12 3.22
C LEU A 166 -2.44 15.33 4.14
N ARG A 167 -1.62 16.33 3.80
CA ARG A 167 -1.44 17.57 4.56
C ARG A 167 -2.77 18.21 4.99
N ASP A 168 -3.76 18.21 4.12
CA ASP A 168 -5.04 18.87 4.35
C ASP A 168 -5.80 18.30 5.53
N PHE A 169 -5.68 16.99 5.82
CA PHE A 169 -6.28 16.37 6.99
C PHE A 169 -5.67 16.80 8.33
N TYR A 170 -4.44 17.33 8.30
CA TYR A 170 -3.80 17.88 9.51
C TYR A 170 -4.12 19.36 9.71
N LEU A 171 -4.44 20.11 8.66
CA LEU A 171 -4.56 21.57 8.70
C LEU A 171 -6.00 22.06 8.67
N ASN A 172 -6.93 21.29 8.13
CA ASN A 172 -8.32 21.68 8.03
C ASN A 172 -9.09 21.27 9.29
N ASP A 173 -10.06 22.11 9.67
CA ASP A 173 -10.93 21.92 10.81
C ASP A 173 -12.39 21.54 10.43
N ASP A 174 -12.61 21.14 9.17
CA ASP A 174 -13.89 20.63 8.73
C ASP A 174 -14.20 19.24 9.33
N ASP A 175 -15.49 18.92 9.43
CA ASP A 175 -15.99 17.68 10.06
C ASP A 175 -15.34 16.41 9.49
N ASN A 176 -15.09 16.37 8.17
CA ASN A 176 -14.51 15.21 7.52
C ASN A 176 -13.03 15.07 7.87
N SER A 177 -12.26 16.14 7.81
CA SER A 177 -10.84 16.16 8.18
C SER A 177 -10.66 15.80 9.65
N CYS A 178 -11.46 16.36 10.55
CA CYS A 178 -11.45 16.01 11.97
C CYS A 178 -11.78 14.53 12.21
N LYS A 179 -12.76 13.96 11.50
CA LYS A 179 -13.13 12.55 11.60
C LYS A 179 -11.97 11.63 11.18
N ILE A 180 -11.34 11.93 10.05
CA ILE A 180 -10.22 11.16 9.53
C ILE A 180 -9.01 11.25 10.47
N LEU A 181 -8.68 12.44 10.94
CA LEU A 181 -7.58 12.64 11.89
C LEU A 181 -7.81 11.90 13.22
N ASN A 182 -9.04 11.90 13.74
CA ASN A 182 -9.38 11.16 14.96
C ASN A 182 -9.31 9.64 14.74
N ALA A 183 -9.75 9.15 13.59
CA ALA A 183 -9.59 7.73 13.24
C ALA A 183 -8.10 7.33 13.16
N TYR A 184 -7.25 8.20 12.62
CA TYR A 184 -5.81 7.99 12.59
C TYR A 184 -5.18 7.95 13.98
N LYS A 185 -5.62 8.84 14.90
CA LYS A 185 -5.18 8.81 16.31
C LYS A 185 -5.52 7.48 16.98
N THR A 186 -6.76 7.02 16.80
CA THR A 186 -7.21 5.72 17.33
C THR A 186 -6.36 4.59 16.76
N TYR A 187 -6.12 4.60 15.45
CA TYR A 187 -5.28 3.60 14.78
C TYR A 187 -3.84 3.53 15.36
N ILE A 188 -3.21 4.69 15.66
CA ILE A 188 -1.88 4.72 16.30
C ILE A 188 -1.92 4.04 17.68
N VAL A 189 -2.91 4.38 18.50
CA VAL A 189 -3.06 3.79 19.85
C VAL A 189 -3.31 2.29 19.76
N ASP A 190 -4.18 1.85 18.86
CA ASP A 190 -4.50 0.43 18.67
C ASP A 190 -3.26 -0.38 18.25
N ILE A 191 -2.45 0.14 17.31
CA ILE A 191 -1.21 -0.53 16.88
C ILE A 191 -0.20 -0.60 18.02
N LEU A 192 0.00 0.49 18.76
CA LEU A 192 0.94 0.52 19.89
C LEU A 192 0.49 -0.45 21.00
N THR A 193 -0.80 -0.49 21.28
CA THR A 193 -1.37 -1.44 22.25
C THR A 193 -1.20 -2.88 21.79
N ALA A 194 -1.44 -3.16 20.49
CA ALA A 194 -1.18 -4.47 19.89
C ALA A 194 0.31 -4.84 19.94
N ALA A 195 1.22 -3.86 19.88
CA ALA A 195 2.67 -4.05 20.06
C ALA A 195 3.08 -4.33 21.52
N GLY A 196 2.16 -4.21 22.47
CA GLY A 196 2.38 -4.56 23.87
C GLY A 196 2.56 -3.35 24.81
N TYR A 197 2.41 -2.13 24.32
CA TYR A 197 2.41 -0.94 25.16
C TYR A 197 1.10 -0.82 25.95
N ASP A 198 1.15 -0.31 27.19
CA ASP A 198 -0.07 0.04 27.91
C ASP A 198 -0.76 1.28 27.29
N ASN A 199 -2.07 1.41 27.54
CA ASN A 199 -2.88 2.47 26.93
C ASN A 199 -2.36 3.88 27.23
N LEU A 200 -1.90 4.15 28.45
CA LEU A 200 -1.40 5.47 28.83
C LEU A 200 -0.14 5.84 28.03
N ARG A 201 0.77 4.89 27.90
CA ARG A 201 1.99 5.07 27.13
C ARG A 201 1.69 5.22 25.63
N ALA A 202 0.78 4.41 25.09
CA ALA A 202 0.33 4.50 23.71
C ALA A 202 -0.29 5.88 23.40
N ASP A 203 -1.11 6.43 24.29
CA ASP A 203 -1.69 7.77 24.15
C ASP A 203 -0.61 8.87 24.15
N ILE A 204 0.38 8.78 25.04
CA ILE A 204 1.50 9.74 25.09
C ILE A 204 2.31 9.68 23.79
N MET A 205 2.63 8.49 23.31
CA MET A 205 3.36 8.30 22.04
C MET A 205 2.56 8.85 20.85
N MET A 206 1.25 8.60 20.78
CA MET A 206 0.36 9.15 19.77
C MET A 206 0.39 10.68 19.77
N GLN A 207 0.35 11.32 20.95
CA GLN A 207 0.45 12.79 21.06
C GLN A 207 1.77 13.31 20.50
N HIS A 208 2.90 12.63 20.76
CA HIS A 208 4.20 13.02 20.23
C HIS A 208 4.30 12.84 18.70
N VAL A 209 3.64 11.84 18.13
CA VAL A 209 3.59 11.65 16.65
C VAL A 209 2.85 12.80 15.96
N GLN A 210 1.96 13.49 16.67
CA GLN A 210 1.10 14.54 16.11
C GLN A 210 1.53 15.98 16.47
N ALA A 211 2.51 16.16 17.31
CA ALA A 211 3.07 17.45 17.69
C ALA A 211 4.02 18.00 16.64
#